data_4597dbe656ad95685576c82fe80f3018
#
_entry.id   4597dbe656ad95685576c82fe80f3018
#
_cell.length_a   1.000
_cell.length_b   1.000
_cell.length_c   1.000
_cell.angle_alpha   90.00
_cell.angle_beta   90.00
_cell.angle_gamma   90.00
#
_symmetry.space_group_name_H-M   'P 1'
#
loop_
_entity.id
_entity.type
_entity.pdbx_description
1 polymer ?
#
loop_
_entity_poly.entity_id
_entity_poly.type
_entity_poly.pdbx_seq_one_letter_code
_entity_poly.pdbx_strand_id
1 'polypeptide(L)'
;MNAAGSRTILITGVSKGLGRALAVELSKRGHTVIGCSRAQDKLNALQLELSNSDPNGSSSSSSSDRHLFLNADVRSNSSVEELARLVVEKKGVPDIIVNNAGTINRNNKIWEVPVEEFDTVIDTNVKGLANVLRHFIPLMLTNKQGIIVNMSSGWGRSGAALVAPYCASKWAVEGLSKSVAKELPEGMAVVALNPGVINTDMLASCFGNSAALYQTPEAWAFKAATMILNLTTADNGASLTV
;
A
#
# COMPACT_ATOMS: atom_id res chain seq x y z
N MET A 1 -7.92 17.68 21.21
CA MET A 1 -7.98 16.76 20.06
C MET A 1 -7.99 17.63 18.82
N ASN A 2 -6.87 17.79 18.14
CA ASN A 2 -6.83 18.55 16.88
C ASN A 2 -7.56 17.71 15.82
N ALA A 3 -8.65 18.27 15.27
CA ALA A 3 -9.30 17.71 14.10
C ALA A 3 -8.28 17.79 12.94
N ALA A 4 -7.53 16.73 12.75
CA ALA A 4 -6.70 16.61 11.55
C ALA A 4 -7.65 16.61 10.36
N GLY A 5 -7.51 17.60 9.48
CA GLY A 5 -8.33 17.72 8.28
C GLY A 5 -8.33 16.42 7.45
N SER A 6 -9.33 16.25 6.57
CA SER A 6 -9.36 15.11 5.63
C SER A 6 -8.06 15.08 4.81
N ARG A 7 -7.44 13.89 4.69
CA ARG A 7 -6.25 13.66 3.87
C ARG A 7 -6.61 12.84 2.64
N THR A 8 -5.84 13.00 1.58
CA THR A 8 -5.91 12.18 0.37
C THR A 8 -4.85 11.10 0.41
N ILE A 9 -5.26 9.83 0.38
CA ILE A 9 -4.37 8.68 0.58
C ILE A 9 -4.44 7.75 -0.62
N LEU A 10 -3.31 7.56 -1.29
CA LEU A 10 -3.16 6.57 -2.35
C LEU A 10 -2.72 5.23 -1.76
N ILE A 11 -3.42 4.15 -2.09
CA ILE A 11 -3.07 2.78 -1.68
C ILE A 11 -2.96 1.89 -2.93
N THR A 12 -1.83 1.25 -3.14
CA THR A 12 -1.70 0.26 -4.20
C THR A 12 -2.15 -1.13 -3.73
N GLY A 13 -2.82 -1.91 -4.59
CA GLY A 13 -3.25 -3.26 -4.26
C GLY A 13 -4.48 -3.33 -3.33
N VAL A 14 -5.54 -2.56 -3.64
CA VAL A 14 -6.76 -2.48 -2.82
C VAL A 14 -7.80 -3.56 -3.09
N SER A 15 -7.54 -4.51 -3.99
CA SER A 15 -8.55 -5.51 -4.38
C SER A 15 -8.87 -6.54 -3.30
N LYS A 16 -7.97 -6.76 -2.34
CA LYS A 16 -8.13 -7.71 -1.22
C LYS A 16 -7.13 -7.46 -0.09
N GLY A 17 -7.26 -8.23 0.98
CA GLY A 17 -6.31 -8.27 2.10
C GLY A 17 -6.10 -6.91 2.77
N LEU A 18 -4.85 -6.62 3.12
CA LEU A 18 -4.49 -5.43 3.90
C LEU A 18 -4.86 -4.12 3.20
N GLY A 19 -4.61 -4.02 1.89
CA GLY A 19 -4.91 -2.79 1.12
C GLY A 19 -6.41 -2.48 1.10
N ARG A 20 -7.27 -3.50 0.92
CA ARG A 20 -8.71 -3.34 0.97
C ARG A 20 -9.19 -2.92 2.36
N ALA A 21 -8.74 -3.63 3.39
CA ALA A 21 -9.13 -3.32 4.77
C ALA A 21 -8.69 -1.92 5.19
N LEU A 22 -7.48 -1.50 4.81
CA LEU A 22 -6.98 -0.15 5.07
C LEU A 22 -7.80 0.91 4.32
N ALA A 23 -8.17 0.67 3.07
CA ALA A 23 -9.01 1.57 2.28
C ALA A 23 -10.38 1.79 2.95
N VAL A 24 -11.02 0.72 3.39
CA VAL A 24 -12.31 0.79 4.12
C VAL A 24 -12.17 1.57 5.42
N GLU A 25 -11.15 1.27 6.21
CA GLU A 25 -10.92 1.92 7.51
C GLU A 25 -10.64 3.42 7.36
N LEU A 26 -9.79 3.81 6.40
CA LEU A 26 -9.49 5.23 6.16
C LEU A 26 -10.70 6.00 5.63
N SER A 27 -11.52 5.38 4.79
CA SER A 27 -12.79 5.96 4.34
C SER A 27 -13.74 6.23 5.51
N LYS A 28 -13.89 5.26 6.43
CA LYS A 28 -14.70 5.41 7.66
C LYS A 28 -14.23 6.56 8.55
N ARG A 29 -12.92 6.84 8.55
CA ARG A 29 -12.32 7.96 9.30
C ARG A 29 -12.45 9.32 8.60
N GLY A 30 -13.13 9.40 7.47
CA GLY A 30 -13.38 10.65 6.77
C GLY A 30 -12.32 11.06 5.76
N HIS A 31 -11.36 10.19 5.42
CA HIS A 31 -10.30 10.48 4.46
C HIS A 31 -10.70 10.13 3.02
N THR A 32 -10.12 10.82 2.05
CA THR A 32 -10.24 10.48 0.64
C THR A 32 -9.29 9.33 0.30
N VAL A 33 -9.83 8.24 -0.23
CA VAL A 33 -9.04 7.09 -0.64
C VAL A 33 -8.93 7.04 -2.15
N ILE A 34 -7.70 6.90 -2.62
CA ILE A 34 -7.36 6.56 -4.00
C ILE A 34 -6.80 5.14 -3.98
N GLY A 35 -7.35 4.25 -4.77
CA GLY A 35 -6.91 2.87 -4.81
C GLY A 35 -6.61 2.39 -6.22
N CYS A 36 -5.64 1.50 -6.37
CA CYS A 36 -5.43 0.82 -7.64
C CYS A 36 -5.26 -0.68 -7.48
N SER A 37 -5.66 -1.42 -8.50
CA SER A 37 -5.37 -2.84 -8.66
C SER A 37 -5.63 -3.27 -10.11
N ARG A 38 -5.28 -4.52 -10.44
CA ARG A 38 -5.54 -5.12 -11.76
C ARG A 38 -6.95 -5.69 -11.90
N ALA A 39 -7.69 -5.87 -10.81
CA ALA A 39 -9.00 -6.51 -10.78
C ALA A 39 -10.11 -5.46 -10.79
N GLN A 40 -10.62 -5.13 -11.97
CA GLN A 40 -11.63 -4.08 -12.15
C GLN A 40 -12.93 -4.38 -11.42
N ASP A 41 -13.38 -5.64 -11.44
CA ASP A 41 -14.55 -6.11 -10.71
C ASP A 41 -14.49 -5.82 -9.21
N LYS A 42 -13.32 -6.07 -8.60
CA LYS A 42 -13.09 -5.81 -7.17
C LYS A 42 -12.97 -4.31 -6.86
N LEU A 43 -12.43 -3.52 -7.78
CA LEU A 43 -12.41 -2.07 -7.64
C LEU A 43 -13.83 -1.51 -7.67
N ASN A 44 -14.67 -1.96 -8.59
CA ASN A 44 -16.07 -1.56 -8.68
C ASN A 44 -16.85 -1.93 -7.41
N ALA A 45 -16.64 -3.14 -6.89
CA ALA A 45 -17.26 -3.59 -5.65
C ALA A 45 -16.84 -2.74 -4.44
N LEU A 46 -15.53 -2.40 -4.33
CA LEU A 46 -15.03 -1.53 -3.27
C LEU A 46 -15.59 -0.10 -3.41
N GLN A 47 -15.64 0.45 -4.62
CA GLN A 47 -16.24 1.76 -4.88
C GLN A 47 -17.69 1.81 -4.39
N LEU A 48 -18.49 0.79 -4.73
CA LEU A 48 -19.90 0.70 -4.33
C LEU A 48 -20.04 0.58 -2.80
N GLU A 49 -19.22 -0.25 -2.17
CA GLU A 49 -19.23 -0.43 -0.71
C GLU A 49 -18.95 0.88 0.02
N LEU A 50 -17.93 1.63 -0.41
CA LEU A 50 -17.56 2.89 0.23
C LEU A 50 -18.58 4.01 -0.02
N SER A 51 -19.20 4.02 -1.19
CA SER A 51 -20.28 4.97 -1.51
C SER A 51 -21.51 4.76 -0.64
N ASN A 52 -21.83 3.50 -0.30
CA ASN A 52 -22.98 3.15 0.54
C ASN A 52 -22.74 3.35 2.05
N SER A 53 -21.46 3.44 2.46
CA SER A 53 -21.06 3.50 3.87
C SER A 53 -20.84 4.93 4.37
N ASP A 54 -21.09 5.96 3.56
CA ASP A 54 -20.87 7.35 3.93
C ASP A 54 -22.00 7.84 4.86
N PRO A 55 -21.75 8.07 6.17
CA PRO A 55 -22.77 8.47 7.12
C PRO A 55 -23.36 9.87 6.87
N ASN A 56 -22.72 10.67 6.03
CA ASN A 56 -23.20 11.98 5.61
C ASN A 56 -24.00 11.94 4.31
N GLY A 57 -24.47 10.76 3.91
CA GLY A 57 -25.29 10.55 2.71
C GLY A 57 -26.58 11.35 2.68
N SER A 58 -26.46 12.66 2.54
CA SER A 58 -27.47 13.44 1.86
C SER A 58 -27.47 12.97 0.40
N SER A 59 -28.65 12.68 -0.11
CA SER A 59 -28.99 12.21 -1.45
C SER A 59 -28.57 13.14 -2.61
N SER A 60 -27.40 13.75 -2.51
CA SER A 60 -26.78 14.55 -3.56
C SER A 60 -25.62 13.79 -4.18
N SER A 61 -25.50 13.87 -5.49
CA SER A 61 -24.56 13.22 -6.40
C SER A 61 -23.05 13.39 -6.06
N SER A 62 -22.69 13.92 -4.90
CA SER A 62 -21.32 14.24 -4.47
C SER A 62 -20.62 13.13 -3.68
N SER A 63 -21.31 12.11 -3.18
CA SER A 63 -20.68 11.03 -2.40
C SER A 63 -19.95 10.02 -3.26
N SER A 64 -20.36 9.81 -4.52
CA SER A 64 -19.68 8.92 -5.47
C SER A 64 -18.30 9.46 -5.90
N ASP A 65 -18.09 10.76 -5.76
CA ASP A 65 -16.85 11.42 -6.19
C ASP A 65 -15.75 11.50 -5.11
N ARG A 66 -16.05 11.11 -3.86
CA ARG A 66 -15.05 11.25 -2.78
C ARG A 66 -13.84 10.36 -2.98
N HIS A 67 -14.03 9.12 -3.41
CA HIS A 67 -12.97 8.14 -3.62
C HIS A 67 -12.66 7.97 -5.12
N LEU A 68 -11.49 7.39 -5.43
CA LEU A 68 -11.08 7.13 -6.80
C LEU A 68 -10.42 5.75 -6.88
N PHE A 69 -10.98 4.85 -7.68
CA PHE A 69 -10.40 3.52 -7.90
C PHE A 69 -10.08 3.32 -9.38
N LEU A 70 -8.81 3.01 -9.67
CA LEU A 70 -8.28 2.94 -11.03
C LEU A 70 -7.66 1.57 -11.30
N ASN A 71 -7.91 1.04 -12.49
CA ASN A 71 -7.20 -0.15 -12.94
C ASN A 71 -5.77 0.22 -13.26
N ALA A 72 -4.81 -0.40 -12.58
CA ALA A 72 -3.39 -0.23 -12.86
C ALA A 72 -2.57 -1.45 -12.43
N ASP A 73 -1.56 -1.78 -13.21
CA ASP A 73 -0.54 -2.76 -12.86
C ASP A 73 0.74 -2.02 -12.46
N VAL A 74 1.10 -2.10 -11.18
CA VAL A 74 2.31 -1.45 -10.65
C VAL A 74 3.61 -1.93 -11.33
N ARG A 75 3.62 -3.14 -11.92
CA ARG A 75 4.78 -3.68 -12.65
C ARG A 75 5.06 -2.93 -13.95
N SER A 76 4.04 -2.29 -14.53
CA SER A 76 4.15 -1.52 -15.76
C SER A 76 4.43 -0.05 -15.45
N ASN A 77 5.59 0.45 -15.88
CA ASN A 77 5.95 1.86 -15.70
C ASN A 77 4.93 2.81 -16.34
N SER A 78 4.49 2.52 -17.57
CA SER A 78 3.48 3.35 -18.26
C SER A 78 2.12 3.31 -17.59
N SER A 79 1.72 2.16 -17.01
CA SER A 79 0.48 2.05 -16.24
C SER A 79 0.51 2.91 -14.98
N VAL A 80 1.67 2.99 -14.31
CA VAL A 80 1.83 3.84 -13.12
C VAL A 80 1.95 5.32 -13.49
N GLU A 81 2.57 5.64 -14.62
CA GLU A 81 2.59 7.01 -15.18
C GLU A 81 1.18 7.52 -15.43
N GLU A 82 0.35 6.73 -16.10
CA GLU A 82 -1.06 7.08 -16.36
C GLU A 82 -1.87 7.16 -15.05
N LEU A 83 -1.63 6.24 -14.11
CA LEU A 83 -2.22 6.32 -12.77
C LEU A 83 -1.89 7.66 -12.11
N ALA A 84 -0.65 8.09 -12.13
CA ALA A 84 -0.22 9.35 -11.52
C ALA A 84 -0.87 10.56 -12.18
N ARG A 85 -0.95 10.58 -13.52
CA ARG A 85 -1.62 11.62 -14.29
C ARG A 85 -3.10 11.75 -13.88
N LEU A 86 -3.84 10.63 -13.87
CA LEU A 86 -5.26 10.61 -13.54
C LEU A 86 -5.54 10.97 -12.08
N VAL A 87 -4.66 10.53 -11.16
CA VAL A 87 -4.78 10.88 -9.74
C VAL A 87 -4.66 12.37 -9.54
N VAL A 88 -3.62 13.00 -10.11
CA VAL A 88 -3.42 14.45 -9.96
C VAL A 88 -4.54 15.25 -10.60
N GLU A 89 -4.99 14.84 -11.79
CA GLU A 89 -6.11 15.48 -12.50
C GLU A 89 -7.41 15.47 -11.68
N LYS A 90 -7.72 14.32 -11.05
CA LYS A 90 -9.02 14.13 -10.38
C LYS A 90 -9.03 14.45 -8.89
N LYS A 91 -7.91 14.32 -8.20
CA LYS A 91 -7.82 14.39 -6.72
C LYS A 91 -6.66 15.25 -6.21
N GLY A 92 -5.80 15.74 -7.08
CA GLY A 92 -4.58 16.41 -6.67
C GLY A 92 -3.48 15.45 -6.23
N VAL A 93 -2.40 16.01 -5.68
CA VAL A 93 -1.28 15.23 -5.17
C VAL A 93 -1.67 14.57 -3.84
N PRO A 94 -1.48 13.25 -3.67
CA PRO A 94 -1.79 12.57 -2.41
C PRO A 94 -0.93 13.08 -1.24
N ASP A 95 -1.54 13.21 -0.06
CA ASP A 95 -0.82 13.52 1.19
C ASP A 95 -0.02 12.31 1.69
N ILE A 96 -0.58 11.10 1.49
CA ILE A 96 0.03 9.84 1.92
C ILE A 96 -0.04 8.85 0.77
N ILE A 97 1.05 8.13 0.54
CA ILE A 97 1.13 7.01 -0.39
C ILE A 97 1.44 5.74 0.39
N VAL A 98 0.62 4.70 0.24
CA VAL A 98 0.85 3.38 0.81
C VAL A 98 1.14 2.39 -0.31
N ASN A 99 2.40 2.06 -0.51
CA ASN A 99 2.87 1.03 -1.44
C ASN A 99 2.62 -0.34 -0.84
N ASN A 100 1.37 -0.83 -0.98
CA ASN A 100 0.92 -2.09 -0.41
C ASN A 100 0.88 -3.24 -1.44
N ALA A 101 0.76 -2.97 -2.74
CA ALA A 101 0.76 -4.01 -3.75
C ALA A 101 1.95 -4.95 -3.60
N GLY A 102 1.68 -6.24 -3.48
CA GLY A 102 2.72 -7.24 -3.27
C GLY A 102 2.21 -8.65 -3.51
N THR A 103 3.14 -9.56 -3.73
CA THR A 103 2.90 -10.99 -3.90
C THR A 103 4.00 -11.80 -3.23
N ILE A 104 3.75 -13.09 -3.01
CA ILE A 104 4.71 -14.05 -2.46
C ILE A 104 4.78 -15.26 -3.39
N ASN A 105 5.93 -15.91 -3.45
CA ASN A 105 6.07 -17.19 -4.16
C ASN A 105 5.41 -18.35 -3.39
N ARG A 106 5.07 -19.44 -4.10
CA ARG A 106 4.69 -20.70 -3.45
C ARG A 106 5.89 -21.26 -2.69
N ASN A 107 5.60 -21.97 -1.60
CA ASN A 107 6.64 -22.58 -0.77
C ASN A 107 7.49 -23.57 -1.58
N ASN A 108 8.72 -23.17 -1.91
CA ASN A 108 9.70 -23.97 -2.62
C ASN A 108 11.12 -23.62 -2.16
N LYS A 109 12.03 -24.58 -2.21
CA LYS A 109 13.47 -24.29 -2.06
C LYS A 109 13.92 -23.41 -3.21
N ILE A 110 14.85 -22.50 -2.96
CA ILE A 110 15.24 -21.49 -3.95
C ILE A 110 15.66 -22.08 -5.33
N TRP A 111 16.26 -23.24 -5.32
CA TRP A 111 16.69 -23.94 -6.55
C TRP A 111 15.54 -24.70 -7.25
N GLU A 112 14.33 -24.71 -6.68
CA GLU A 112 13.12 -25.31 -7.22
C GLU A 112 12.07 -24.23 -7.59
N VAL A 113 12.31 -22.96 -7.24
CA VAL A 113 11.41 -21.87 -7.59
C VAL A 113 11.44 -21.62 -9.10
N PRO A 114 10.29 -21.67 -9.80
CA PRO A 114 10.23 -21.29 -11.21
C PRO A 114 10.72 -19.87 -11.44
N VAL A 115 11.43 -19.63 -12.56
CA VAL A 115 11.97 -18.30 -12.89
C VAL A 115 10.88 -17.25 -12.93
N GLU A 116 9.75 -17.57 -13.56
CA GLU A 116 8.61 -16.65 -13.74
C GLU A 116 7.97 -16.28 -12.40
N GLU A 117 8.04 -17.17 -11.41
CA GLU A 117 7.51 -16.92 -10.07
C GLU A 117 8.45 -16.00 -9.28
N PHE A 118 9.77 -16.21 -9.41
CA PHE A 118 10.78 -15.31 -8.88
C PHE A 118 10.62 -13.91 -9.47
N ASP A 119 10.56 -13.81 -10.80
CA ASP A 119 10.41 -12.55 -11.52
C ASP A 119 9.12 -11.82 -11.11
N THR A 120 8.01 -12.54 -11.00
CA THR A 120 6.72 -11.97 -10.56
C THR A 120 6.83 -11.32 -9.17
N VAL A 121 7.56 -11.94 -8.24
CA VAL A 121 7.77 -11.38 -6.90
C VAL A 121 8.60 -10.11 -6.97
N ILE A 122 9.72 -10.12 -7.71
CA ILE A 122 10.59 -8.95 -7.86
C ILE A 122 9.90 -7.83 -8.64
N ASP A 123 9.22 -8.16 -9.72
CA ASP A 123 8.52 -7.18 -10.56
C ASP A 123 7.41 -6.48 -9.77
N THR A 124 6.67 -7.21 -8.93
CA THR A 124 5.59 -6.62 -8.14
C THR A 124 6.13 -5.86 -6.93
N ASN A 125 6.96 -6.51 -6.10
CA ASN A 125 7.31 -5.99 -4.78
C ASN A 125 8.42 -4.93 -4.82
N VAL A 126 9.29 -4.98 -5.83
CA VAL A 126 10.46 -4.09 -5.95
C VAL A 126 10.27 -3.11 -7.11
N LYS A 127 10.16 -3.60 -8.34
CA LYS A 127 10.00 -2.72 -9.51
C LYS A 127 8.69 -1.95 -9.45
N GLY A 128 7.59 -2.60 -9.03
CA GLY A 128 6.29 -1.96 -8.88
C GLY A 128 6.31 -0.84 -7.86
N LEU A 129 6.94 -1.06 -6.71
CA LEU A 129 7.18 -0.01 -5.71
C LEU A 129 8.04 1.12 -6.29
N ALA A 130 9.15 0.80 -6.97
CA ALA A 130 10.02 1.78 -7.59
C ALA A 130 9.30 2.62 -8.67
N ASN A 131 8.40 2.03 -9.45
CA ASN A 131 7.58 2.76 -10.41
C ASN A 131 6.68 3.79 -9.72
N VAL A 132 6.03 3.43 -8.61
CA VAL A 132 5.22 4.39 -7.84
C VAL A 132 6.09 5.52 -7.29
N LEU A 133 7.23 5.22 -6.69
CA LEU A 133 8.16 6.24 -6.20
C LEU A 133 8.60 7.19 -7.33
N ARG A 134 8.96 6.64 -8.50
CA ARG A 134 9.42 7.41 -9.67
C ARG A 134 8.39 8.43 -10.15
N HIS A 135 7.14 8.06 -10.21
CA HIS A 135 6.10 8.91 -10.78
C HIS A 135 5.45 9.84 -9.74
N PHE A 136 5.40 9.46 -8.47
CA PHE A 136 4.72 10.26 -7.45
C PHE A 136 5.65 11.16 -6.64
N ILE A 137 6.90 10.78 -6.37
CA ILE A 137 7.83 11.65 -5.62
C ILE A 137 7.99 13.02 -6.30
N PRO A 138 8.24 13.11 -7.62
CA PRO A 138 8.37 14.42 -8.29
C PRO A 138 7.13 15.31 -8.11
N LEU A 139 5.94 14.73 -8.08
CA LEU A 139 4.69 15.44 -7.85
C LEU A 139 4.57 15.95 -6.40
N MET A 140 4.96 15.14 -5.42
CA MET A 140 4.96 15.51 -4.00
C MET A 140 6.02 16.58 -3.69
N LEU A 141 7.14 16.59 -4.42
CA LEU A 141 8.21 17.59 -4.27
C LEU A 141 7.72 19.01 -4.55
N THR A 142 6.69 19.20 -5.38
CA THR A 142 6.14 20.53 -5.67
C THR A 142 5.59 21.20 -4.42
N ASN A 143 5.02 20.41 -3.51
CA ASN A 143 4.46 20.90 -2.24
C ASN A 143 5.44 20.74 -1.06
N LYS A 144 6.56 20.03 -1.26
CA LYS A 144 7.54 19.66 -0.23
C LYS A 144 6.88 19.06 1.02
N GLN A 145 5.82 18.30 0.83
CA GLN A 145 5.05 17.64 1.89
C GLN A 145 4.58 16.28 1.43
N GLY A 146 4.54 15.34 2.35
CA GLY A 146 3.94 14.04 2.12
C GLY A 146 4.66 12.89 2.83
N ILE A 147 3.89 11.84 3.05
CA ILE A 147 4.35 10.63 3.72
C ILE A 147 4.25 9.44 2.76
N ILE A 148 5.32 8.68 2.65
CA ILE A 148 5.36 7.46 1.84
C ILE A 148 5.54 6.27 2.78
N VAL A 149 4.64 5.30 2.69
CA VAL A 149 4.67 4.07 3.48
C VAL A 149 4.91 2.90 2.53
N ASN A 150 6.06 2.27 2.64
CA ASN A 150 6.41 1.09 1.86
C ASN A 150 6.14 -0.16 2.71
N MET A 151 5.20 -1.00 2.30
CA MET A 151 4.85 -2.22 3.04
C MET A 151 5.98 -3.22 2.96
N SER A 152 6.66 -3.39 4.09
CA SER A 152 7.72 -4.37 4.32
C SER A 152 7.15 -5.68 4.90
N SER A 153 7.93 -6.37 5.68
CA SER A 153 7.60 -7.61 6.38
C SER A 153 8.64 -7.86 7.48
N GLY A 154 8.31 -8.68 8.48
CA GLY A 154 9.32 -9.26 9.35
C GLY A 154 10.42 -9.98 8.57
N TRP A 155 10.06 -10.58 7.41
CA TRP A 155 11.02 -11.22 6.51
C TRP A 155 11.81 -10.25 5.60
N GLY A 156 11.59 -8.96 5.73
CA GLY A 156 12.47 -7.91 5.21
C GLY A 156 13.62 -7.57 6.17
N ARG A 157 13.63 -8.17 7.37
CA ARG A 157 14.62 -7.98 8.44
C ARG A 157 15.19 -9.31 8.94
N SER A 158 14.64 -10.43 8.46
CA SER A 158 15.07 -11.81 8.74
C SER A 158 14.84 -12.68 7.51
N GLY A 159 15.32 -13.92 7.54
CA GLY A 159 15.08 -14.91 6.49
C GLY A 159 13.97 -15.89 6.89
N ALA A 160 13.37 -16.54 5.87
CA ALA A 160 12.49 -17.67 6.05
C ALA A 160 12.74 -18.69 4.94
N ALA A 161 12.71 -19.99 5.30
CA ALA A 161 12.82 -21.06 4.33
C ALA A 161 11.62 -21.04 3.36
N LEU A 162 11.82 -21.54 2.15
CA LEU A 162 10.83 -21.75 1.11
C LEU A 162 10.25 -20.48 0.47
N VAL A 163 10.54 -19.30 0.99
CA VAL A 163 10.05 -18.02 0.48
C VAL A 163 11.21 -17.02 0.23
N ALA A 164 12.35 -17.52 -0.20
CA ALA A 164 13.54 -16.72 -0.43
C ALA A 164 13.34 -15.54 -1.41
N PRO A 165 12.61 -15.68 -2.55
CA PRO A 165 12.31 -14.53 -3.43
C PRO A 165 11.55 -13.42 -2.71
N TYR A 166 10.55 -13.78 -1.90
CA TYR A 166 9.79 -12.82 -1.10
C TYR A 166 10.67 -12.13 -0.06
N CYS A 167 11.46 -12.89 0.71
CA CYS A 167 12.41 -12.31 1.67
C CYS A 167 13.33 -11.31 0.98
N ALA A 168 13.98 -11.69 -0.13
CA ALA A 168 14.85 -10.82 -0.91
C ALA A 168 14.13 -9.53 -1.33
N SER A 169 12.89 -9.64 -1.83
CA SER A 169 12.09 -8.48 -2.21
C SER A 169 11.80 -7.54 -1.03
N LYS A 170 11.55 -8.08 0.16
CA LYS A 170 11.24 -7.26 1.35
C LYS A 170 12.50 -6.65 1.98
N TRP A 171 13.66 -7.32 1.87
CA TRP A 171 14.95 -6.70 2.16
C TRP A 171 15.25 -5.54 1.21
N ALA A 172 14.92 -5.68 -0.08
CA ALA A 172 15.04 -4.60 -1.06
C ALA A 172 14.13 -3.40 -0.71
N VAL A 173 12.90 -3.63 -0.24
CA VAL A 173 11.99 -2.58 0.24
C VAL A 173 12.59 -1.81 1.42
N GLU A 174 13.17 -2.51 2.40
CA GLU A 174 13.85 -1.87 3.56
C GLU A 174 15.03 -1.00 3.10
N GLY A 175 15.90 -1.55 2.23
CA GLY A 175 17.05 -0.83 1.70
C GLY A 175 16.67 0.38 0.86
N LEU A 176 15.68 0.21 -0.05
CA LEU A 176 15.19 1.28 -0.91
C LEU A 176 14.57 2.41 -0.09
N SER A 177 13.77 2.09 0.94
CA SER A 177 13.16 3.09 1.81
C SER A 177 14.21 3.93 2.53
N LYS A 178 15.27 3.30 3.07
CA LYS A 178 16.38 4.00 3.75
C LYS A 178 17.18 4.88 2.81
N SER A 179 17.36 4.46 1.54
CA SER A 179 18.09 5.25 0.54
C SER A 179 17.28 6.46 0.10
N VAL A 180 16.01 6.25 -0.26
CA VAL A 180 15.09 7.33 -0.65
C VAL A 180 14.92 8.35 0.46
N ALA A 181 14.90 7.93 1.73
CA ALA A 181 14.80 8.84 2.87
C ALA A 181 15.92 9.89 2.91
N LYS A 182 17.11 9.56 2.38
CA LYS A 182 18.25 10.49 2.32
C LYS A 182 18.16 11.46 1.13
N GLU A 183 17.27 11.19 0.19
CA GLU A 183 17.06 11.99 -1.03
C GLU A 183 15.88 12.95 -0.90
N LEU A 184 14.96 12.69 0.07
CA LEU A 184 13.79 13.53 0.28
C LEU A 184 14.14 14.83 1.01
N PRO A 185 13.50 15.97 0.63
CA PRO A 185 13.67 17.23 1.34
C PRO A 185 12.93 17.23 2.69
N GLU A 186 13.24 18.22 3.51
CA GLU A 186 12.45 18.53 4.69
C GLU A 186 10.96 18.68 4.33
N GLY A 187 10.07 18.17 5.19
CA GLY A 187 8.62 18.15 4.96
C GLY A 187 8.10 16.86 4.36
N MET A 188 8.99 15.97 3.87
CA MET A 188 8.61 14.65 3.37
C MET A 188 9.23 13.53 4.21
N ALA A 189 8.57 12.38 4.24
CA ALA A 189 9.12 11.17 4.87
C ALA A 189 8.76 9.91 4.07
N VAL A 190 9.64 8.92 4.13
CA VAL A 190 9.40 7.56 3.68
C VAL A 190 9.75 6.58 4.79
N VAL A 191 8.85 5.63 5.05
CA VAL A 191 9.05 4.59 6.07
C VAL A 191 8.86 3.20 5.45
N ALA A 192 9.57 2.21 6.00
CA ALA A 192 9.29 0.80 5.74
C ALA A 192 8.41 0.25 6.88
N LEU A 193 7.20 -0.21 6.57
CA LEU A 193 6.22 -0.65 7.56
C LEU A 193 6.02 -2.17 7.48
N ASN A 194 6.42 -2.89 8.53
CA ASN A 194 6.06 -4.28 8.72
C ASN A 194 4.63 -4.38 9.29
N PRO A 195 3.69 -5.03 8.58
CA PRO A 195 2.32 -5.19 9.08
C PRO A 195 2.18 -6.18 10.24
N GLY A 196 3.21 -6.99 10.52
CA GLY A 196 3.10 -8.17 11.37
C GLY A 196 2.53 -9.36 10.60
N VAL A 197 2.00 -10.35 11.33
CA VAL A 197 1.41 -11.57 10.75
C VAL A 197 -0.11 -11.44 10.78
N ILE A 198 -0.72 -11.40 9.60
CA ILE A 198 -2.14 -11.11 9.44
C ILE A 198 -2.81 -12.20 8.59
N ASN A 199 -3.99 -12.66 9.00
CA ASN A 199 -4.77 -13.67 8.30
C ASN A 199 -5.27 -13.15 6.94
N THR A 200 -4.51 -13.42 5.91
CA THR A 200 -4.78 -13.06 4.52
C THR A 200 -4.60 -14.27 3.62
N ASP A 201 -5.12 -14.22 2.38
CA ASP A 201 -4.84 -15.26 1.37
C ASP A 201 -3.33 -15.48 1.19
N MET A 202 -2.54 -14.40 1.27
CA MET A 202 -1.08 -14.47 1.16
C MET A 202 -0.48 -15.27 2.32
N LEU A 203 -0.94 -15.06 3.55
CA LEU A 203 -0.48 -15.85 4.68
C LEU A 203 -0.95 -17.30 4.56
N ALA A 204 -2.21 -17.52 4.19
CA ALA A 204 -2.77 -18.86 4.01
C ALA A 204 -2.02 -19.68 2.94
N SER A 205 -1.49 -19.03 1.89
CA SER A 205 -0.68 -19.72 0.88
C SER A 205 0.65 -20.28 1.42
N CYS A 206 1.17 -19.74 2.54
CA CYS A 206 2.41 -20.18 3.17
C CYS A 206 2.17 -21.08 4.40
N PHE A 207 1.13 -20.77 5.19
CA PHE A 207 0.87 -21.37 6.50
C PHE A 207 -0.36 -22.28 6.51
N GLY A 208 -1.09 -22.38 5.38
CA GLY A 208 -2.32 -23.17 5.32
C GLY A 208 -3.34 -22.72 6.37
N ASN A 209 -3.98 -23.67 7.03
CA ASN A 209 -5.02 -23.43 8.03
C ASN A 209 -4.52 -22.66 9.27
N SER A 210 -3.22 -22.68 9.55
CA SER A 210 -2.64 -21.93 10.69
C SER A 210 -2.74 -20.42 10.51
N ALA A 211 -3.00 -19.92 9.30
CA ALA A 211 -3.25 -18.50 9.05
C ALA A 211 -4.45 -17.99 9.85
N ALA A 212 -5.46 -18.82 10.11
CA ALA A 212 -6.66 -18.44 10.88
C ALA A 212 -6.40 -18.13 12.36
N LEU A 213 -5.21 -18.46 12.88
CA LEU A 213 -4.82 -18.14 14.27
C LEU A 213 -4.40 -16.68 14.43
N TYR A 214 -4.19 -15.96 13.35
CA TYR A 214 -3.71 -14.57 13.37
C TYR A 214 -4.88 -13.59 13.21
N GLN A 215 -4.63 -12.33 13.59
CA GLN A 215 -5.64 -11.26 13.52
C GLN A 215 -6.14 -11.03 12.08
N THR A 216 -7.38 -10.61 11.96
CA THR A 216 -7.99 -10.30 10.66
C THR A 216 -7.44 -9.01 10.05
N PRO A 217 -7.54 -8.82 8.73
CA PRO A 217 -7.17 -7.57 8.08
C PRO A 217 -7.91 -6.34 8.65
N GLU A 218 -9.15 -6.49 9.08
CA GLU A 218 -9.98 -5.41 9.64
C GLU A 218 -9.47 -4.97 11.01
N ALA A 219 -9.16 -5.91 11.89
CA ALA A 219 -8.59 -5.63 13.21
C ALA A 219 -7.20 -4.96 13.09
N TRP A 220 -6.40 -5.42 12.12
CA TRP A 220 -5.12 -4.82 11.78
C TRP A 220 -5.29 -3.40 11.22
N ALA A 221 -6.22 -3.19 10.29
CA ALA A 221 -6.41 -1.92 9.60
C ALA A 221 -6.72 -0.78 10.57
N PHE A 222 -7.45 -1.05 11.65
CA PHE A 222 -7.71 -0.05 12.69
C PHE A 222 -6.42 0.49 13.31
N LYS A 223 -5.47 -0.38 13.67
CA LYS A 223 -4.18 0.00 14.24
C LYS A 223 -3.28 0.65 13.20
N ALA A 224 -3.20 0.04 12.02
CA ALA A 224 -2.37 0.53 10.92
C ALA A 224 -2.79 1.92 10.44
N ALA A 225 -4.10 2.16 10.28
CA ALA A 225 -4.60 3.48 9.91
C ALA A 225 -4.23 4.54 10.96
N THR A 226 -4.37 4.22 12.25
CA THR A 226 -3.96 5.12 13.34
C THR A 226 -2.47 5.45 13.26
N MET A 227 -1.63 4.42 13.05
CA MET A 227 -0.18 4.61 12.93
C MET A 227 0.18 5.45 11.71
N ILE A 228 -0.34 5.10 10.54
CA ILE A 228 -0.06 5.80 9.28
C ILE A 228 -0.48 7.27 9.33
N LEU A 229 -1.65 7.58 9.90
CA LEU A 229 -2.13 8.95 10.04
C LEU A 229 -1.32 9.79 11.04
N ASN A 230 -0.61 9.16 11.97
CA ASN A 230 0.24 9.83 12.96
C ASN A 230 1.71 9.92 12.53
N LEU A 231 2.11 9.35 11.38
CA LEU A 231 3.46 9.50 10.86
C LEU A 231 3.79 10.97 10.58
N THR A 232 5.01 11.33 10.86
CA THR A 232 5.55 12.67 10.69
C THR A 232 6.89 12.62 9.94
N THR A 233 7.44 13.77 9.64
CA THR A 233 8.79 13.87 9.05
C THR A 233 9.90 13.37 9.96
N ALA A 234 9.68 13.31 11.27
CA ALA A 234 10.62 12.74 12.22
C ALA A 234 10.81 11.22 12.05
N ASP A 235 9.85 10.56 11.39
CA ASP A 235 9.90 9.11 11.11
C ASP A 235 10.66 8.77 9.81
N ASN A 236 11.21 9.77 9.11
CA ASN A 236 11.86 9.57 7.81
C ASN A 236 12.99 8.54 7.89
N GLY A 237 12.93 7.50 7.05
CA GLY A 237 13.89 6.39 7.00
C GLY A 237 13.68 5.30 8.06
N ALA A 238 12.65 5.44 8.89
CA ALA A 238 12.35 4.46 9.93
C ALA A 238 11.84 3.12 9.37
N SER A 239 12.22 2.05 10.08
CA SER A 239 11.70 0.69 9.87
C SER A 239 10.75 0.36 11.03
N LEU A 240 9.45 0.50 10.79
CA LEU A 240 8.39 0.43 11.80
C LEU A 240 7.64 -0.91 11.77
N THR A 241 6.88 -1.17 12.82
CA THR A 241 5.97 -2.35 12.91
C THR A 241 4.63 -1.91 13.53
N VAL A 242 3.51 -2.37 12.96
CA VAL A 242 2.15 -2.10 13.45
C VAL A 242 1.85 -2.82 14.76
#